data_3945e6eeeb34eb1fcbae6b761ee6af98
#
_entry.id   3945e6eeeb34eb1fcbae6b761ee6af98
#
_cell.length_a   1.000
_cell.length_b   1.000
_cell.length_c   1.000
_cell.angle_alpha   90.00
_cell.angle_beta   90.00
_cell.angle_gamma   90.00
#
_symmetry.space_group_name_H-M   'P 1'
#
loop_
_entity.id
_entity.type
_entity.pdbx_description
1 polymer ?
#
loop_
_entity_poly.entity_id
_entity_poly.type
_entity_poly.pdbx_seq_one_letter_code
_entity_poly.pdbx_strand_id
1 'polypeptide(L)'
;MKFRLLCFGTHLLISFIIALVSLYAVFGLWYPSPLDKALGIAEIFLLLLCIDVILGPLLTLIVVKQGKKTLKMDLAVIGILQVVALSYGLHIVAQGRPVWLVYNNNRFDVVQAYEAVVSSNSTNGIFQLSFNGPIWGAVIDTVPASVDRS
;
A
#
# COMPACT_ATOMS: atom_id res chain seq x y z
N MET A 1 -5.25 -37.27 -4.50
CA MET A 1 -5.83 -35.99 -4.99
C MET A 1 -6.40 -35.14 -3.84
N LYS A 2 -7.21 -35.68 -2.95
CA LYS A 2 -7.87 -34.92 -1.85
C LYS A 2 -6.89 -34.11 -0.98
N PHE A 3 -5.76 -34.68 -0.57
CA PHE A 3 -4.76 -33.99 0.24
C PHE A 3 -4.14 -32.75 -0.45
N ARG A 4 -3.83 -32.83 -1.75
CA ARG A 4 -3.30 -31.68 -2.52
C ARG A 4 -4.32 -30.56 -2.63
N LEU A 5 -5.58 -30.91 -2.90
CA LEU A 5 -6.67 -29.93 -2.97
C LEU A 5 -6.95 -29.28 -1.61
N LEU A 6 -6.81 -30.04 -0.52
CA LEU A 6 -6.95 -29.49 0.82
C LEU A 6 -5.85 -28.44 1.10
N CYS A 7 -4.59 -28.77 0.85
CA CYS A 7 -3.48 -27.83 1.04
C CYS A 7 -3.63 -26.58 0.15
N PHE A 8 -4.02 -26.76 -1.12
CA PHE A 8 -4.32 -25.65 -2.03
C PHE A 8 -5.45 -24.78 -1.49
N GLY A 9 -6.58 -25.38 -1.10
CA GLY A 9 -7.73 -24.62 -0.59
C GLY A 9 -7.43 -23.86 0.70
N THR A 10 -6.68 -24.49 1.62
CA THR A 10 -6.24 -23.81 2.86
C THR A 10 -5.34 -22.63 2.56
N HIS A 11 -4.37 -22.79 1.67
CA HIS A 11 -3.47 -21.70 1.27
C HIS A 11 -4.25 -20.56 0.57
N LEU A 12 -5.13 -20.92 -0.37
CA LEU A 12 -5.97 -19.94 -1.07
C LEU A 12 -6.84 -19.13 -0.09
N LEU A 13 -7.43 -19.80 0.90
CA LEU A 13 -8.25 -19.13 1.91
C LEU A 13 -7.43 -18.14 2.74
N ILE A 14 -6.24 -18.54 3.19
CA ILE A 14 -5.33 -17.67 3.96
C ILE A 14 -4.90 -16.47 3.11
N SER A 15 -4.44 -16.70 1.87
CA SER A 15 -4.04 -15.62 0.95
C SER A 15 -5.20 -14.67 0.67
N PHE A 16 -6.41 -15.18 0.50
CA PHE A 16 -7.60 -14.36 0.26
C PHE A 16 -7.95 -13.48 1.47
N ILE A 17 -7.86 -14.01 2.69
CA ILE A 17 -8.09 -13.22 3.92
C ILE A 17 -7.04 -12.11 4.04
N ILE A 18 -5.77 -12.42 3.80
CA ILE A 18 -4.68 -11.43 3.81
C ILE A 18 -4.92 -10.34 2.76
N ALA A 19 -5.35 -10.73 1.56
CA ALA A 19 -5.69 -9.79 0.49
C ALA A 19 -6.84 -8.85 0.88
N LEU A 20 -7.90 -9.36 1.51
CA LEU A 20 -9.01 -8.52 1.99
C LEU A 20 -8.57 -7.52 3.06
N VAL A 21 -7.72 -7.95 4.00
CA VAL A 21 -7.15 -7.05 5.02
C VAL A 21 -6.28 -5.97 4.37
N SER A 22 -5.47 -6.34 3.38
CA SER A 22 -4.62 -5.41 2.64
C SER A 22 -5.45 -4.41 1.82
N LEU A 23 -6.52 -4.86 1.16
CA LEU A 23 -7.48 -4.01 0.46
C LEU A 23 -8.11 -2.98 1.40
N TYR A 24 -8.56 -3.43 2.57
CA TYR A 24 -9.13 -2.53 3.57
C TYR A 24 -8.11 -1.50 4.06
N ALA A 25 -6.88 -1.91 4.34
CA ALA A 25 -5.82 -1.00 4.77
C ALA A 25 -5.50 0.06 3.70
N VAL A 26 -5.38 -0.34 2.44
CA VAL A 26 -5.01 0.58 1.36
C VAL A 26 -6.16 1.49 0.99
N PHE A 27 -7.33 0.97 0.65
CA PHE A 27 -8.45 1.78 0.15
C PHE A 27 -9.32 2.37 1.26
N GLY A 28 -9.36 1.75 2.43
CA GLY A 28 -10.13 2.26 3.58
C GLY A 28 -9.39 3.29 4.41
N LEU A 29 -8.08 3.12 4.60
CA LEU A 29 -7.29 3.97 5.50
C LEU A 29 -6.35 4.93 4.76
N TRP A 30 -5.63 4.47 3.72
CA TRP A 30 -4.57 5.25 3.09
C TRP A 30 -5.03 6.04 1.86
N TYR A 31 -5.87 5.46 1.03
CA TYR A 31 -6.33 6.05 -0.23
C TYR A 31 -7.86 6.14 -0.31
N PRO A 32 -8.52 6.95 0.54
CA PRO A 32 -9.97 7.10 0.44
C PRO A 32 -10.37 7.67 -0.92
N SER A 33 -11.48 7.17 -1.48
CA SER A 33 -12.01 7.68 -2.75
C SER A 33 -12.30 9.19 -2.67
N PRO A 34 -11.95 9.98 -3.70
CA PRO A 34 -11.53 9.62 -5.06
C PRO A 34 -10.00 9.54 -5.29
N LEU A 35 -9.16 9.59 -4.26
CA LEU A 35 -7.70 9.67 -4.37
C LEU A 35 -7.07 8.40 -4.94
N ASP A 36 -7.69 7.24 -4.69
CA ASP A 36 -7.30 5.95 -5.27
C ASP A 36 -7.24 5.99 -6.80
N LYS A 37 -8.24 6.64 -7.40
CA LYS A 37 -8.34 6.81 -8.86
C LYS A 37 -7.42 7.92 -9.38
N ALA A 38 -7.36 9.04 -8.65
CA ALA A 38 -6.55 10.19 -9.05
C ALA A 38 -5.04 9.86 -9.09
N LEU A 39 -4.58 8.99 -8.20
CA LEU A 39 -3.19 8.57 -8.11
C LEU A 39 -2.88 7.26 -8.87
N GLY A 40 -3.89 6.62 -9.47
CA GLY A 40 -3.72 5.40 -10.26
C GLY A 40 -3.26 4.18 -9.47
N ILE A 41 -3.37 4.20 -8.13
CA ILE A 41 -2.86 3.14 -7.27
C ILE A 41 -3.71 1.87 -7.35
N ALA A 42 -5.00 2.00 -7.67
CA ALA A 42 -5.93 0.89 -7.67
C ALA A 42 -5.50 -0.23 -8.63
N GLU A 43 -5.12 0.12 -9.85
CA GLU A 43 -4.75 -0.86 -10.88
C GLU A 43 -3.48 -1.61 -10.50
N ILE A 44 -2.45 -0.89 -10.05
CA ILE A 44 -1.15 -1.47 -9.68
C ILE A 44 -1.29 -2.37 -8.46
N PHE A 45 -2.02 -1.92 -7.43
CA PHE A 45 -2.17 -2.67 -6.20
C PHE A 45 -3.07 -3.90 -6.38
N LEU A 46 -4.15 -3.80 -7.15
CA LEU A 46 -4.99 -4.95 -7.48
C LEU A 46 -4.23 -6.00 -8.30
N LEU A 47 -3.41 -5.59 -9.25
CA LEU A 47 -2.54 -6.51 -10.00
C LEU A 47 -1.60 -7.26 -9.05
N LEU A 48 -0.93 -6.56 -8.14
CA LEU A 48 -0.04 -7.17 -7.14
C LEU A 48 -0.77 -8.20 -6.29
N LEU A 49 -1.96 -7.86 -5.77
CA LEU A 49 -2.77 -8.78 -4.96
C LEU A 49 -3.26 -10.00 -5.77
N CYS A 50 -3.69 -9.80 -7.02
CA CYS A 50 -4.11 -10.91 -7.88
C CYS A 50 -2.97 -11.91 -8.11
N ILE A 51 -1.76 -11.40 -8.37
CA ILE A 51 -0.58 -12.24 -8.54
C ILE A 51 -0.32 -13.04 -7.26
N ASP A 52 -0.31 -12.38 -6.09
CA ASP A 52 -0.01 -13.02 -4.81
C ASP A 52 -1.05 -14.09 -4.45
N VAL A 53 -2.34 -13.79 -4.58
CA VAL A 53 -3.44 -14.72 -4.28
C VAL A 53 -3.48 -15.93 -5.22
N ILE A 54 -3.04 -15.79 -6.47
CA ILE A 54 -3.10 -16.86 -7.46
C ILE A 54 -1.82 -17.71 -7.44
N LEU A 55 -0.64 -17.08 -7.49
CA LEU A 55 0.63 -17.80 -7.63
C LEU A 55 0.95 -18.66 -6.41
N GLY A 56 0.70 -18.20 -5.20
CA GLY A 56 1.01 -18.96 -4.00
C GLY A 56 0.27 -20.29 -3.90
N PRO A 57 -1.08 -20.30 -3.99
CA PRO A 57 -1.84 -21.53 -4.02
C PRO A 57 -1.50 -22.42 -5.22
N LEU A 58 -1.24 -21.86 -6.41
CA LEU A 58 -0.81 -22.63 -7.59
C LEU A 58 0.52 -23.34 -7.34
N LEU A 59 1.53 -22.64 -6.81
CA LEU A 59 2.80 -23.25 -6.45
C LEU A 59 2.62 -24.34 -5.40
N THR A 60 1.75 -24.13 -4.42
CA THR A 60 1.38 -25.16 -3.42
C THR A 60 0.79 -26.39 -4.09
N LEU A 61 -0.12 -26.22 -5.06
CA LEU A 61 -0.72 -27.34 -5.80
C LEU A 61 0.33 -28.15 -6.57
N ILE A 62 1.35 -27.51 -7.14
CA ILE A 62 2.43 -28.16 -7.88
C ILE A 62 3.37 -28.91 -6.96
N VAL A 63 3.78 -28.28 -5.86
CA VAL A 63 4.82 -28.79 -4.95
C VAL A 63 4.31 -29.85 -4.01
N VAL A 64 3.02 -29.81 -3.61
CA VAL A 64 2.45 -30.78 -2.66
C VAL A 64 2.36 -32.17 -3.26
N LYS A 65 3.14 -33.08 -2.69
CA LYS A 65 3.11 -34.52 -2.99
C LYS A 65 2.99 -35.28 -1.65
N GLN A 66 2.08 -36.24 -1.60
CA GLN A 66 1.88 -37.08 -0.41
C GLN A 66 3.15 -37.91 -0.12
N GLY A 67 3.61 -37.93 1.13
CA GLY A 67 4.81 -38.65 1.53
C GLY A 67 6.14 -37.91 1.29
N LYS A 68 6.14 -36.70 0.77
CA LYS A 68 7.37 -35.90 0.56
C LYS A 68 7.91 -35.39 1.91
N LYS A 69 9.16 -35.78 2.25
CA LYS A 69 9.80 -35.37 3.52
C LYS A 69 10.03 -33.85 3.64
N THR A 70 10.26 -33.17 2.53
CA THR A 70 10.55 -31.72 2.46
C THR A 70 9.30 -30.85 2.32
N LEU A 71 8.10 -31.44 2.36
CA LEU A 71 6.84 -30.72 2.08
C LEU A 71 6.65 -29.48 2.96
N LYS A 72 6.93 -29.58 4.27
CA LYS A 72 6.78 -28.45 5.20
C LYS A 72 7.74 -27.31 4.86
N MET A 73 8.97 -27.65 4.47
CA MET A 73 9.98 -26.67 4.07
C MET A 73 9.57 -25.96 2.75
N ASP A 74 9.12 -26.74 1.78
CA ASP A 74 8.66 -26.17 0.50
C ASP A 74 7.49 -25.19 0.68
N LEU A 75 6.52 -25.57 1.51
CA LEU A 75 5.38 -24.68 1.83
C LEU A 75 5.82 -23.43 2.61
N ALA A 76 6.76 -23.59 3.54
CA ALA A 76 7.33 -22.45 4.27
C ALA A 76 8.04 -21.47 3.34
N VAL A 77 8.83 -21.97 2.39
CA VAL A 77 9.52 -21.11 1.39
C VAL A 77 8.51 -20.34 0.55
N ILE A 78 7.45 -20.99 0.05
CA ILE A 78 6.40 -20.33 -0.71
C ILE A 78 5.73 -19.23 0.13
N GLY A 79 5.34 -19.54 1.37
CA GLY A 79 4.70 -18.59 2.27
C GLY A 79 5.61 -17.40 2.62
N ILE A 80 6.88 -17.64 2.89
CA ILE A 80 7.86 -16.57 3.18
C ILE A 80 8.01 -15.63 1.97
N LEU A 81 8.16 -16.20 0.76
CA LEU A 81 8.28 -15.39 -0.46
C LEU A 81 7.06 -14.50 -0.68
N GLN A 82 5.84 -15.03 -0.47
CA GLN A 82 4.60 -14.25 -0.56
C GLN A 82 4.55 -13.14 0.48
N VAL A 83 4.84 -13.44 1.75
CA VAL A 83 4.84 -12.42 2.82
C VAL A 83 5.85 -11.33 2.54
N VAL A 84 7.05 -11.67 2.06
CA VAL A 84 8.09 -10.69 1.69
C VAL A 84 7.63 -9.84 0.51
N ALA A 85 7.10 -10.44 -0.55
CA ALA A 85 6.61 -9.72 -1.74
C ALA A 85 5.46 -8.77 -1.39
N LEU A 86 4.46 -9.25 -0.65
CA LEU A 86 3.34 -8.44 -0.21
C LEU A 86 3.78 -7.30 0.71
N SER A 87 4.66 -7.57 1.68
CA SER A 87 5.19 -6.56 2.60
C SER A 87 5.95 -5.47 1.86
N TYR A 88 6.75 -5.85 0.86
CA TYR A 88 7.45 -4.89 0.00
C TYR A 88 6.46 -4.05 -0.81
N GLY A 89 5.46 -4.67 -1.43
CA GLY A 89 4.42 -3.95 -2.17
C GLY A 89 3.63 -2.98 -1.29
N LEU A 90 3.20 -3.42 -0.10
CA LEU A 90 2.54 -2.56 0.89
C LEU A 90 3.43 -1.41 1.37
N HIS A 91 4.73 -1.66 1.54
CA HIS A 91 5.69 -0.61 1.91
C HIS A 91 5.76 0.50 0.85
N ILE A 92 5.86 0.14 -0.43
CA ILE A 92 5.87 1.12 -1.55
C ILE A 92 4.56 1.90 -1.58
N VAL A 93 3.43 1.21 -1.46
CA VAL A 93 2.10 1.86 -1.42
C VAL A 93 1.98 2.80 -0.21
N ALA A 94 2.49 2.41 0.95
CA ALA A 94 2.49 3.24 2.16
C ALA A 94 3.34 4.52 2.01
N GLN A 95 4.47 4.45 1.30
CA GLN A 95 5.28 5.65 1.01
C GLN A 95 4.60 6.61 0.06
N GLY A 96 3.86 6.09 -0.93
CA GLY A 96 3.10 6.91 -1.88
C GLY A 96 1.76 7.42 -1.35
N ARG A 97 1.37 7.09 -0.09
CA ARG A 97 0.07 7.51 0.43
C ARG A 97 -0.08 9.02 0.52
N PRO A 98 -1.25 9.59 0.17
CA PRO A 98 -1.53 11.01 0.34
C PRO A 98 -1.60 11.36 1.84
N VAL A 99 -0.81 12.32 2.28
CA VAL A 99 -0.79 12.78 3.67
C VAL A 99 -1.38 14.18 3.83
N TRP A 100 -1.31 15.00 2.78
CA TRP A 100 -1.89 16.33 2.74
C TRP A 100 -2.60 16.59 1.41
N LEU A 101 -3.74 17.28 1.50
CA LEU A 101 -4.44 17.92 0.40
C LEU A 101 -4.34 19.43 0.60
N VAL A 102 -3.54 20.08 -0.20
CA VAL A 102 -3.24 21.51 -0.06
C VAL A 102 -3.96 22.29 -1.13
N TYR A 103 -4.81 23.23 -0.72
CA TYR A 103 -5.40 24.20 -1.64
C TYR A 103 -4.39 25.28 -1.96
N ASN A 104 -4.01 25.39 -3.23
CA ASN A 104 -3.04 26.32 -3.74
C ASN A 104 -3.60 27.02 -4.98
N ASN A 105 -3.89 28.28 -4.87
CA ASN A 105 -4.26 29.17 -5.99
C ASN A 105 -5.18 28.50 -7.05
N ASN A 106 -6.39 28.12 -6.65
CA ASN A 106 -7.44 27.52 -7.48
C ASN A 106 -7.24 26.05 -7.90
N ARG A 107 -6.30 25.32 -7.29
CA ARG A 107 -6.10 23.87 -7.47
C ARG A 107 -5.82 23.19 -6.14
N PHE A 108 -6.03 21.86 -6.12
CA PHE A 108 -5.63 21.02 -5.00
C PHE A 108 -4.35 20.27 -5.37
N ASP A 109 -3.31 20.46 -4.59
CA ASP A 109 -2.07 19.73 -4.69
C ASP A 109 -2.08 18.58 -3.65
N VAL A 110 -1.76 17.37 -4.09
CA VAL A 110 -1.67 16.18 -3.23
C VAL A 110 -0.21 16.01 -2.83
N VAL A 111 0.07 16.05 -1.53
CA VAL A 111 1.40 15.77 -0.99
C VAL A 111 1.45 14.33 -0.52
N GLN A 112 2.40 13.57 -1.01
CA GLN A 112 2.61 12.17 -0.66
C GLN A 112 3.58 12.03 0.52
N ALA A 113 3.51 10.89 1.23
CA ALA A 113 4.28 10.70 2.45
C ALA A 113 5.79 10.84 2.25
N TYR A 114 6.34 10.34 1.14
CA TYR A 114 7.76 10.48 0.84
C TYR A 114 8.19 11.93 0.57
N GLU A 115 7.31 12.77 0.03
CA GLU A 115 7.58 14.20 -0.22
C GLU A 115 7.58 15.00 1.08
N ALA A 116 6.65 14.68 1.99
CA ALA A 116 6.52 15.36 3.26
C ALA A 116 7.75 15.19 4.16
N VAL A 117 8.42 14.01 4.12
CA VAL A 117 9.65 13.74 4.88
C VAL A 117 10.81 14.61 4.42
N VAL A 118 10.92 14.87 3.12
CA VAL A 118 11.98 15.73 2.56
C VAL A 118 11.80 17.18 2.98
N SER A 119 10.56 17.67 3.07
CA SER A 119 10.25 19.06 3.41
C SER A 119 10.42 19.36 4.92
N SER A 120 10.27 18.37 5.79
CA SER A 120 10.36 18.57 7.25
C SER A 120 11.75 19.02 7.73
N ASN A 121 12.79 18.79 6.95
CA ASN A 121 14.15 19.23 7.27
C ASN A 121 14.41 20.73 7.00
N SER A 122 13.49 21.42 6.31
CA SER A 122 13.72 22.79 5.86
C SER A 122 12.96 23.85 6.64
N THR A 123 11.99 23.50 7.47
CA THR A 123 11.16 24.49 8.16
C THR A 123 10.72 23.96 9.52
N ASN A 124 10.76 24.79 10.58
CA ASN A 124 10.33 24.50 11.95
C ASN A 124 8.81 24.17 12.09
N GLY A 125 8.18 23.64 11.05
CA GLY A 125 6.79 23.21 11.04
C GLY A 125 6.69 21.73 11.40
N ILE A 126 5.94 21.40 12.43
CA ILE A 126 5.58 20.01 12.79
C ILE A 126 4.61 19.49 11.73
N PHE A 127 5.15 18.95 10.63
CA PHE A 127 4.34 18.21 9.67
C PHE A 127 3.95 16.86 10.29
N GLN A 128 2.77 16.80 10.88
CA GLN A 128 2.23 15.51 11.32
C GLN A 128 1.87 14.67 10.09
N LEU A 129 2.60 13.58 9.90
CA LEU A 129 2.27 12.58 8.88
C LEU A 129 0.98 11.86 9.32
N SER A 130 -0.13 12.16 8.66
CA SER A 130 -1.38 11.42 8.90
C SER A 130 -1.23 9.97 8.46
N PHE A 131 -1.68 9.05 9.32
CA PHE A 131 -1.72 7.63 9.01
C PHE A 131 -3.08 7.24 8.37
N ASN A 132 -4.15 7.95 8.71
CA ASN A 132 -5.51 7.68 8.26
C ASN A 132 -6.00 8.77 7.28
N GLY A 133 -5.58 8.66 6.01
CA GLY A 133 -5.97 9.60 4.96
C GLY A 133 -5.31 10.98 5.07
N PRO A 134 -5.53 11.85 4.06
CA PRO A 134 -4.90 13.16 3.99
C PRO A 134 -5.53 14.17 4.94
N ILE A 135 -4.70 15.08 5.45
CA ILE A 135 -5.13 16.26 6.17
C ILE A 135 -5.35 17.40 5.15
N TRP A 136 -6.38 18.21 5.35
CA TRP A 136 -6.65 19.37 4.52
C TRP A 136 -5.84 20.56 4.98
N GLY A 137 -5.18 21.26 4.04
CA GLY A 137 -4.42 22.47 4.27
C GLY A 137 -4.65 23.50 3.17
N ALA A 138 -4.25 24.73 3.41
CA ALA A 138 -4.23 25.79 2.42
C ALA A 138 -2.90 26.54 2.49
N VAL A 139 -2.36 26.92 1.33
CA VAL A 139 -1.24 27.85 1.26
C VAL A 139 -1.78 29.25 1.52
N ILE A 140 -1.31 29.88 2.59
CA ILE A 140 -1.56 31.28 2.85
C ILE A 140 -0.34 32.04 2.31
N ASP A 141 -0.50 32.70 1.16
CA ASP A 141 0.52 33.64 0.67
C ASP A 141 0.53 34.85 1.60
N THR A 142 1.37 34.77 2.63
CA THR A 142 1.76 35.96 3.38
C THR A 142 2.69 36.77 2.49
N VAL A 143 2.13 37.55 1.57
CA VAL A 143 2.88 38.62 0.93
C VAL A 143 3.22 39.59 2.07
N PRO A 144 4.52 39.80 2.41
CA PRO A 144 4.87 40.81 3.38
C PRO A 144 4.38 42.15 2.83
N ALA A 145 3.49 42.80 3.56
CA ALA A 145 2.91 44.10 3.21
C ALA A 145 3.94 45.25 3.35
N SER A 146 5.15 45.08 2.87
CA SER A 146 6.20 46.08 2.90
C SER A 146 7.07 46.05 1.65
N VAL A 147 6.46 46.35 0.53
CA VAL A 147 7.19 47.12 -0.53
C VAL A 147 6.37 48.37 -0.76
N ASP A 148 6.48 49.28 0.17
CA ASP A 148 6.13 50.67 -0.03
C ASP A 148 7.10 51.21 -1.12
N ARG A 149 6.52 51.51 -2.27
CA ARG A 149 7.24 52.18 -3.36
C ARG A 149 7.17 53.67 -3.08
N SER A 150 8.13 54.19 -2.37
CA SER A 150 8.52 55.59 -2.45
C SER A 150 9.47 55.81 -3.61
#